data_8bf7550fe813efc81ada2f49aa80b7c8
#
_entry.id   8bf7550fe813efc81ada2f49aa80b7c8
#
_cell.length_a   1.000
_cell.length_b   1.000
_cell.length_c   1.000
_cell.angle_alpha   90.00
_cell.angle_beta   90.00
_cell.angle_gamma   90.00
#
_symmetry.space_group_name_H-M   'P 1'
#
loop_
_entity.id
_entity.type
_entity.pdbx_description
1 polymer ?
#
loop_
_entity_poly.entity_id
_entity_poly.type
_entity_poly.pdbx_seq_one_letter_code
_entity_poly.pdbx_strand_id
1 'polypeptide(L)'
;MEEKIMVPSLLTAANWPIVGQLCWILGKVMNFIYNLLDNCLPSDNGLVGLSIILYTIFVYTLLLPLTVQQQRTSKMSSVMNPEIQAIQKKYKNKKDQASMMKQQEEIQQVYDKYGTSMSAGCLPLLIQMPLLFALYPVIYNIQKYVPEIKTAPKAVNVFLTLPDLTISPMQMIKNSGDYGFAPVVIIITAILLPVLSGLTQYGSIKLSQAISGQQLDKDNPMASTMNTMNVTMPLFSVFMVFSLPTGIGLYWIVSAVVRCVQQIFINKHLSKMSVDEILEKNKEKAEEKRVKRGEKNERIAAMAQMNTKNMN
;
A
#
# COMPACT_ATOMS: atom_id res chain seq x y z
N MET A 1 -7.73 -23.47 -15.62
CA MET A 1 -7.75 -24.23 -14.35
C MET A 1 -7.00 -23.52 -13.19
N GLU A 2 -6.18 -22.51 -13.48
CA GLU A 2 -5.43 -21.74 -12.47
C GLU A 2 -6.21 -20.56 -11.82
N GLU A 3 -7.35 -20.18 -12.41
CA GLU A 3 -8.21 -19.09 -11.90
C GLU A 3 -8.84 -19.40 -10.51
N LYS A 4 -8.83 -20.67 -10.11
CA LYS A 4 -9.44 -21.13 -8.84
C LYS A 4 -8.53 -21.06 -7.60
N ILE A 5 -7.25 -20.77 -7.71
CA ILE A 5 -6.30 -20.95 -6.59
C ILE A 5 -6.07 -19.67 -5.79
N MET A 6 -6.05 -18.49 -6.42
CA MET A 6 -5.73 -17.23 -5.72
C MET A 6 -6.97 -16.51 -5.17
N VAL A 7 -8.09 -16.59 -5.86
CA VAL A 7 -9.36 -15.96 -5.46
C VAL A 7 -9.93 -16.55 -4.15
N PRO A 8 -9.92 -17.88 -3.93
CA PRO A 8 -10.42 -18.46 -2.68
C PRO A 8 -9.64 -18.02 -1.44
N SER A 9 -8.31 -17.88 -1.54
CA SER A 9 -7.47 -17.50 -0.40
C SER A 9 -7.70 -16.05 0.05
N LEU A 10 -7.93 -15.11 -0.87
CA LEU A 10 -8.27 -13.73 -0.57
C LEU A 10 -9.68 -13.61 0.02
N LEU A 11 -10.63 -14.40 -0.44
CA LEU A 11 -11.99 -14.44 0.11
C LEU A 11 -12.04 -15.05 1.50
N THR A 12 -11.21 -16.08 1.77
CA THR A 12 -11.10 -16.68 3.10
C THR A 12 -10.47 -15.76 4.13
N ALA A 13 -9.73 -14.72 3.69
CA ALA A 13 -9.19 -13.70 4.59
C ALA A 13 -10.29 -12.97 5.38
N ALA A 14 -11.53 -12.89 4.87
CA ALA A 14 -12.67 -12.37 5.63
C ALA A 14 -13.00 -13.20 6.89
N ASN A 15 -12.52 -14.45 6.99
CA ASN A 15 -12.71 -15.29 8.16
C ASN A 15 -11.58 -15.13 9.20
N TRP A 16 -10.52 -14.40 8.89
CA TRP A 16 -9.45 -14.11 9.86
C TRP A 16 -9.96 -13.11 10.90
N PRO A 17 -9.65 -13.30 12.20
CA PRO A 17 -10.26 -12.50 13.27
C PRO A 17 -10.13 -11.00 13.08
N ILE A 18 -8.93 -10.52 12.73
CA ILE A 18 -8.67 -9.09 12.52
C ILE A 18 -9.24 -8.59 11.18
N VAL A 19 -9.01 -9.35 10.10
CA VAL A 19 -9.47 -8.96 8.76
C VAL A 19 -10.99 -9.02 8.66
N GLY A 20 -11.63 -10.00 9.30
CA GLY A 20 -13.10 -10.10 9.35
C GLY A 20 -13.75 -8.90 10.03
N GLN A 21 -13.18 -8.41 11.14
CA GLN A 21 -13.65 -7.20 11.79
C GLN A 21 -13.48 -5.96 10.90
N LEU A 22 -12.34 -5.85 10.21
CA LEU A 22 -12.12 -4.79 9.23
C LEU A 22 -13.12 -4.88 8.07
N CYS A 23 -13.38 -6.07 7.52
CA CYS A 23 -14.40 -6.28 6.49
C CYS A 23 -15.80 -5.82 6.97
N TRP A 24 -16.15 -6.12 8.22
CA TRP A 24 -17.43 -5.72 8.79
C TRP A 24 -17.53 -4.19 8.90
N ILE A 25 -16.52 -3.53 9.46
CA ILE A 25 -16.49 -2.06 9.60
C ILE A 25 -16.54 -1.41 8.20
N LEU A 26 -15.66 -1.85 7.31
CA LEU A 26 -15.56 -1.31 5.95
C LEU A 26 -16.84 -1.58 5.14
N GLY A 27 -17.48 -2.74 5.35
CA GLY A 27 -18.77 -3.06 4.76
C GLY A 27 -19.88 -2.13 5.24
N LYS A 28 -19.91 -1.79 6.54
CA LYS A 28 -20.88 -0.81 7.07
C LYS A 28 -20.68 0.58 6.48
N VAL A 29 -19.42 1.01 6.30
CA VAL A 29 -19.10 2.28 5.65
C VAL A 29 -19.58 2.27 4.19
N MET A 30 -19.32 1.19 3.45
CA MET A 30 -19.76 1.03 2.07
C MET A 30 -21.30 1.10 1.98
N ASN A 31 -22.00 0.37 2.87
CA ASN A 31 -23.45 0.39 2.93
C ASN A 31 -24.02 1.79 3.21
N PHE A 32 -23.42 2.48 4.17
CA PHE A 32 -23.83 3.85 4.49
C PHE A 32 -23.67 4.80 3.29
N ILE A 33 -22.51 4.73 2.60
CA ILE A 33 -22.24 5.58 1.44
C ILE A 33 -23.19 5.25 0.28
N TYR A 34 -23.44 3.96 0.02
CA TYR A 34 -24.37 3.53 -1.01
C TYR A 34 -25.77 4.08 -0.74
N ASN A 35 -26.32 3.86 0.45
CA ASN A 35 -27.65 4.33 0.82
C ASN A 35 -27.76 5.86 0.82
N LEU A 36 -26.69 6.56 1.20
CA LEU A 36 -26.66 8.03 1.11
C LEU A 36 -26.78 8.48 -0.35
N LEU A 37 -26.04 7.86 -1.26
CA LEU A 37 -26.09 8.18 -2.68
C LEU A 37 -27.44 7.81 -3.31
N ASP A 38 -27.99 6.65 -2.98
CA ASP A 38 -29.27 6.15 -3.44
C ASP A 38 -30.42 7.12 -3.08
N ASN A 39 -30.38 7.66 -1.86
CA ASN A 39 -31.35 8.65 -1.41
C ASN A 39 -31.15 10.06 -2.00
N CYS A 40 -29.92 10.40 -2.40
CA CYS A 40 -29.59 11.75 -2.91
C CYS A 40 -29.64 11.86 -4.43
N LEU A 41 -29.46 10.76 -5.16
CA LEU A 41 -29.40 10.77 -6.61
C LEU A 41 -30.73 10.28 -7.22
N PRO A 42 -31.22 10.95 -8.26
CA PRO A 42 -32.48 10.58 -8.93
C PRO A 42 -32.34 9.37 -9.86
N SER A 43 -31.11 8.87 -10.05
CA SER A 43 -30.80 7.79 -10.99
C SER A 43 -29.95 6.71 -10.34
N ASP A 44 -30.34 5.47 -10.55
CA ASP A 44 -29.62 4.27 -10.07
C ASP A 44 -28.34 3.97 -10.87
N ASN A 45 -28.15 4.66 -12.00
CA ASN A 45 -27.03 4.37 -12.89
C ASN A 45 -25.69 4.67 -12.24
N GLY A 46 -24.83 3.65 -12.13
CA GLY A 46 -23.47 3.81 -11.65
C GLY A 46 -23.32 4.01 -10.13
N LEU A 47 -24.37 3.80 -9.35
CA LEU A 47 -24.34 3.98 -7.89
C LEU A 47 -23.22 3.20 -7.23
N VAL A 48 -22.98 1.96 -7.64
CA VAL A 48 -21.89 1.13 -7.10
C VAL A 48 -20.53 1.74 -7.42
N GLY A 49 -20.31 2.23 -8.64
CA GLY A 49 -19.07 2.89 -9.03
C GLY A 49 -18.80 4.18 -8.25
N LEU A 50 -19.81 5.02 -8.11
CA LEU A 50 -19.74 6.24 -7.29
C LEU A 50 -19.50 5.89 -5.82
N SER A 51 -20.16 4.85 -5.30
CA SER A 51 -19.95 4.36 -3.93
C SER A 51 -18.49 3.93 -3.71
N ILE A 52 -17.89 3.19 -4.65
CA ILE A 52 -16.47 2.77 -4.57
C ILE A 52 -15.56 4.01 -4.56
N ILE A 53 -15.83 5.02 -5.38
CA ILE A 53 -15.04 6.25 -5.45
C ILE A 53 -15.10 7.00 -4.10
N LEU A 54 -16.30 7.32 -3.62
CA LEU A 54 -16.49 8.05 -2.36
C LEU A 54 -15.96 7.27 -1.16
N TYR A 55 -16.21 5.97 -1.13
CA TYR A 55 -15.68 5.07 -0.13
C TYR A 55 -14.15 5.11 -0.09
N THR A 56 -13.50 5.06 -1.25
CA THR A 56 -12.04 5.12 -1.36
C THR A 56 -11.52 6.46 -0.81
N ILE A 57 -12.12 7.58 -1.23
CA ILE A 57 -11.75 8.91 -0.74
C ILE A 57 -11.92 8.98 0.79
N PHE A 58 -13.04 8.49 1.32
CA PHE A 58 -13.32 8.50 2.75
C PHE A 58 -12.29 7.69 3.55
N VAL A 59 -12.02 6.45 3.13
CA VAL A 59 -11.05 5.58 3.81
C VAL A 59 -9.65 6.18 3.80
N TYR A 60 -9.19 6.72 2.65
CA TYR A 60 -7.87 7.35 2.57
C TYR A 60 -7.80 8.67 3.35
N THR A 61 -8.90 9.40 3.48
CA THR A 61 -8.99 10.59 4.33
C THR A 61 -8.90 10.22 5.81
N LEU A 62 -9.55 9.15 6.23
CA LEU A 62 -9.43 8.61 7.58
C LEU A 62 -8.00 8.16 7.90
N LEU A 63 -7.29 7.61 6.91
CA LEU A 63 -5.89 7.18 7.04
C LEU A 63 -4.87 8.33 6.86
N LEU A 64 -5.33 9.57 6.61
CA LEU A 64 -4.45 10.72 6.38
C LEU A 64 -3.40 10.94 7.48
N PRO A 65 -3.72 10.91 8.81
CA PRO A 65 -2.73 11.10 9.86
C PRO A 65 -1.61 10.06 9.78
N LEU A 66 -1.96 8.82 9.44
CA LEU A 66 -1.01 7.74 9.26
C LEU A 66 -0.13 7.96 8.03
N THR A 67 -0.72 8.40 6.91
CA THR A 67 0.01 8.76 5.68
C THR A 67 0.99 9.91 5.92
N VAL A 68 0.61 10.92 6.72
CA VAL A 68 1.51 12.01 7.12
C VAL A 68 2.72 11.47 7.89
N GLN A 69 2.48 10.57 8.84
CA GLN A 69 3.57 9.95 9.61
C GLN A 69 4.50 9.12 8.72
N GLN A 70 3.96 8.35 7.77
CA GLN A 70 4.73 7.60 6.78
C GLN A 70 5.60 8.52 5.92
N GLN A 71 5.07 9.63 5.44
CA GLN A 71 5.82 10.59 4.63
C GLN A 71 6.92 11.31 5.42
N ARG A 72 6.69 11.64 6.71
CA ARG A 72 7.74 12.14 7.60
C ARG A 72 8.90 11.14 7.73
N THR A 73 8.56 9.87 7.92
CA THR A 73 9.57 8.78 7.99
C THR A 73 10.32 8.63 6.67
N SER A 74 9.64 8.72 5.53
CA SER A 74 10.26 8.66 4.21
C SER A 74 11.22 9.83 3.97
N LYS A 75 10.84 11.05 4.37
CA LYS A 75 11.71 12.22 4.30
C LYS A 75 12.93 12.07 5.22
N MET A 76 12.77 11.51 6.42
CA MET A 76 13.89 11.21 7.31
C MET A 76 14.84 10.18 6.67
N SER A 77 14.29 9.14 6.05
CA SER A 77 15.10 8.14 5.34
C SER A 77 15.95 8.76 4.23
N SER A 78 15.46 9.77 3.51
CA SER A 78 16.25 10.45 2.49
C SER A 78 17.43 11.24 3.06
N VAL A 79 17.27 11.81 4.25
CA VAL A 79 18.36 12.53 4.95
C VAL A 79 19.45 11.56 5.43
N MET A 80 19.06 10.36 5.88
CA MET A 80 20.00 9.33 6.33
C MET A 80 20.70 8.59 5.18
N ASN A 81 20.10 8.61 4.00
CA ASN A 81 20.55 7.81 2.85
C ASN A 81 22.03 8.04 2.48
N PRO A 82 22.58 9.25 2.46
CA PRO A 82 24.00 9.47 2.19
C PRO A 82 24.93 8.75 3.19
N GLU A 83 24.63 8.79 4.49
CA GLU A 83 25.41 8.10 5.54
C GLU A 83 25.34 6.58 5.35
N ILE A 84 24.14 6.05 5.07
CA ILE A 84 23.92 4.63 4.82
C ILE A 84 24.69 4.17 3.57
N GLN A 85 24.66 4.95 2.49
CA GLN A 85 25.42 4.64 1.27
C GLN A 85 26.93 4.64 1.52
N ALA A 86 27.45 5.56 2.32
CA ALA A 86 28.88 5.58 2.67
C ALA A 86 29.29 4.29 3.39
N ILE A 87 28.46 3.82 4.34
CA ILE A 87 28.68 2.54 5.04
C ILE A 87 28.63 1.37 4.03
N GLN A 88 27.64 1.34 3.17
CA GLN A 88 27.50 0.28 2.16
C GLN A 88 28.70 0.24 1.21
N LYS A 89 29.20 1.39 0.76
CA LYS A 89 30.42 1.50 -0.06
C LYS A 89 31.67 0.97 0.67
N LYS A 90 31.82 1.29 1.97
CA LYS A 90 32.92 0.80 2.83
C LYS A 90 33.00 -0.72 2.89
N TYR A 91 31.83 -1.41 2.82
CA TYR A 91 31.74 -2.87 2.92
C TYR A 91 31.48 -3.57 1.58
N LYS A 92 31.40 -2.85 0.45
CA LYS A 92 31.02 -3.40 -0.88
C LYS A 92 31.82 -4.64 -1.29
N ASN A 93 33.12 -4.68 -0.95
CA ASN A 93 34.03 -5.75 -1.35
C ASN A 93 34.27 -6.79 -0.24
N LYS A 94 33.64 -6.66 0.91
CA LYS A 94 33.79 -7.57 2.05
C LYS A 94 32.56 -8.47 2.16
N LYS A 95 32.75 -9.76 1.81
CA LYS A 95 31.64 -10.73 1.78
C LYS A 95 31.67 -11.70 2.97
N ASP A 96 32.63 -11.55 3.88
CA ASP A 96 32.72 -12.36 5.09
C ASP A 96 31.61 -12.00 6.07
N GLN A 97 31.15 -12.99 6.82
CA GLN A 97 30.01 -12.86 7.73
C GLN A 97 30.25 -11.80 8.82
N ALA A 98 31.49 -11.69 9.31
CA ALA A 98 31.85 -10.69 10.32
C ALA A 98 31.72 -9.25 9.77
N SER A 99 32.12 -9.02 8.52
CA SER A 99 31.97 -7.70 7.86
C SER A 99 30.50 -7.38 7.57
N MET A 100 29.70 -8.37 7.19
CA MET A 100 28.26 -8.16 7.00
C MET A 100 27.55 -7.80 8.31
N MET A 101 27.92 -8.43 9.43
CA MET A 101 27.39 -8.08 10.75
C MET A 101 27.78 -6.66 11.16
N LYS A 102 29.04 -6.27 10.98
CA LYS A 102 29.52 -4.91 11.27
C LYS A 102 28.82 -3.86 10.40
N GLN A 103 28.61 -4.14 9.11
CA GLN A 103 27.84 -3.27 8.22
C GLN A 103 26.42 -3.04 8.73
N GLN A 104 25.72 -4.12 9.12
CA GLN A 104 24.38 -4.01 9.69
C GLN A 104 24.38 -3.21 10.99
N GLU A 105 25.37 -3.41 11.83
CA GLU A 105 25.51 -2.68 13.09
C GLU A 105 25.73 -1.18 12.85
N GLU A 106 26.64 -0.79 11.95
CA GLU A 106 26.89 0.60 11.60
C GLU A 106 25.62 1.26 11.00
N ILE A 107 24.89 0.55 10.12
CA ILE A 107 23.62 1.02 9.57
C ILE A 107 22.58 1.19 10.68
N GLN A 108 22.49 0.25 11.61
CA GLN A 108 21.59 0.36 12.76
C GLN A 108 21.90 1.58 13.63
N GLN A 109 23.17 1.89 13.83
CA GLN A 109 23.59 3.09 14.57
C GLN A 109 23.14 4.38 13.89
N VAL A 110 23.13 4.44 12.55
CA VAL A 110 22.57 5.57 11.80
C VAL A 110 21.06 5.69 12.07
N TYR A 111 20.31 4.59 11.99
CA TYR A 111 18.87 4.63 12.31
C TYR A 111 18.60 5.08 13.75
N ASP A 112 19.39 4.64 14.71
CA ASP A 112 19.25 5.04 16.11
C ASP A 112 19.59 6.53 16.32
N LYS A 113 20.64 7.03 15.63
CA LYS A 113 21.03 8.45 15.62
C LYS A 113 19.88 9.37 15.21
N TYR A 114 19.11 8.94 14.21
CA TYR A 114 17.96 9.69 13.68
C TYR A 114 16.61 9.35 14.33
N GLY A 115 16.60 8.51 15.36
CA GLY A 115 15.37 8.16 16.12
C GLY A 115 14.37 7.30 15.32
N THR A 116 14.80 6.67 14.21
CA THR A 116 13.95 5.85 13.34
C THR A 116 14.33 4.36 13.39
N SER A 117 13.77 3.53 12.55
CA SER A 117 14.08 2.10 12.49
C SER A 117 14.18 1.62 11.04
N MET A 118 14.94 0.56 10.78
CA MET A 118 15.04 -0.06 9.45
C MET A 118 13.66 -0.51 8.92
N SER A 119 12.78 -0.97 9.82
CA SER A 119 11.42 -1.40 9.48
C SER A 119 10.46 -0.24 9.17
N ALA A 120 10.84 1.01 9.45
CA ALA A 120 9.98 2.16 9.18
C ALA A 120 9.72 2.35 7.67
N GLY A 121 10.63 1.89 6.80
CA GLY A 121 10.46 1.92 5.35
C GLY A 121 9.40 0.94 4.82
N CYS A 122 9.14 -0.19 5.51
CA CYS A 122 8.12 -1.17 5.11
C CYS A 122 6.78 -0.96 5.83
N LEU A 123 6.67 0.01 6.74
CA LEU A 123 5.43 0.33 7.45
C LEU A 123 4.23 0.56 6.52
N PRO A 124 4.36 1.29 5.39
CA PRO A 124 3.27 1.44 4.43
C PRO A 124 2.71 0.11 3.93
N LEU A 125 3.58 -0.86 3.64
CA LEU A 125 3.19 -2.18 3.17
C LEU A 125 2.44 -2.96 4.26
N LEU A 126 2.93 -2.91 5.50
CA LEU A 126 2.30 -3.59 6.64
C LEU A 126 0.87 -3.10 6.92
N ILE A 127 0.59 -1.81 6.67
CA ILE A 127 -0.73 -1.22 6.84
C ILE A 127 -1.61 -1.48 5.62
N GLN A 128 -1.03 -1.39 4.42
CA GLN A 128 -1.76 -1.59 3.17
C GLN A 128 -2.27 -3.02 3.02
N MET A 129 -1.51 -4.03 3.50
CA MET A 129 -1.88 -5.44 3.30
C MET A 129 -3.19 -5.82 4.03
N PRO A 130 -3.39 -5.57 5.35
CA PRO A 130 -4.66 -5.84 6.00
C PRO A 130 -5.83 -5.07 5.38
N LEU A 131 -5.59 -3.83 4.95
CA LEU A 131 -6.59 -3.02 4.28
C LEU A 131 -7.00 -3.63 2.94
N LEU A 132 -6.04 -4.06 2.12
CA LEU A 132 -6.29 -4.72 0.85
C LEU A 132 -7.07 -6.02 1.05
N PHE A 133 -6.65 -6.86 2.03
CA PHE A 133 -7.34 -8.11 2.36
C PHE A 133 -8.77 -7.89 2.87
N ALA A 134 -9.06 -6.75 3.48
CA ALA A 134 -10.41 -6.42 3.93
C ALA A 134 -11.27 -5.78 2.82
N LEU A 135 -10.68 -4.94 1.98
CA LEU A 135 -11.39 -4.26 0.89
C LEU A 135 -11.80 -5.23 -0.22
N TYR A 136 -10.92 -6.21 -0.53
CA TYR A 136 -11.19 -7.17 -1.58
C TYR A 136 -12.51 -7.96 -1.36
N PRO A 137 -12.75 -8.62 -0.21
CA PRO A 137 -14.01 -9.31 0.05
C PRO A 137 -15.22 -8.37 0.04
N VAL A 138 -15.07 -7.11 0.48
CA VAL A 138 -16.18 -6.13 0.51
C VAL A 138 -16.61 -5.76 -0.90
N ILE A 139 -15.68 -5.48 -1.80
CA ILE A 139 -15.99 -5.13 -3.19
C ILE A 139 -16.45 -6.38 -3.97
N TYR A 140 -15.76 -7.52 -3.79
CA TYR A 140 -16.09 -8.76 -4.48
C TYR A 140 -17.49 -9.29 -4.11
N ASN A 141 -17.84 -9.21 -2.84
CA ASN A 141 -19.15 -9.64 -2.32
C ASN A 141 -20.02 -8.43 -1.93
N ILE A 142 -20.02 -7.38 -2.76
CA ILE A 142 -20.71 -6.12 -2.42
C ILE A 142 -22.16 -6.34 -2.02
N GLN A 143 -22.86 -7.27 -2.64
CA GLN A 143 -24.25 -7.63 -2.30
C GLN A 143 -24.43 -8.24 -0.89
N LYS A 144 -23.35 -8.75 -0.28
CA LYS A 144 -23.36 -9.21 1.12
C LYS A 144 -23.32 -8.03 2.10
N TYR A 145 -22.57 -6.99 1.74
CA TYR A 145 -22.34 -5.83 2.60
C TYR A 145 -23.32 -4.69 2.35
N VAL A 146 -23.92 -4.66 1.15
CA VAL A 146 -24.96 -3.71 0.71
C VAL A 146 -26.14 -4.54 0.17
N PRO A 147 -27.03 -5.02 1.06
CA PRO A 147 -28.12 -5.93 0.67
C PRO A 147 -29.09 -5.34 -0.35
N GLU A 148 -29.24 -4.03 -0.38
CA GLU A 148 -30.11 -3.28 -1.27
C GLU A 148 -29.76 -3.52 -2.75
N ILE A 149 -28.50 -3.75 -3.08
CA ILE A 149 -28.05 -4.04 -4.46
C ILE A 149 -28.70 -5.32 -5.03
N LYS A 150 -29.12 -6.27 -4.18
CA LYS A 150 -29.77 -7.51 -4.66
C LYS A 150 -31.10 -7.28 -5.35
N THR A 151 -31.83 -6.26 -4.91
CA THR A 151 -33.15 -5.90 -5.43
C THR A 151 -33.08 -4.69 -6.37
N ALA A 152 -31.93 -4.03 -6.44
CA ALA A 152 -31.72 -2.87 -7.28
C ALA A 152 -31.65 -3.26 -8.78
N PRO A 153 -31.98 -2.33 -9.69
CA PRO A 153 -31.80 -2.54 -11.13
C PRO A 153 -30.34 -2.87 -11.46
N LYS A 154 -30.09 -3.68 -12.52
CA LYS A 154 -28.73 -3.99 -12.97
C LYS A 154 -27.89 -2.74 -13.30
N ALA A 155 -28.55 -1.64 -13.64
CA ALA A 155 -27.95 -0.35 -13.94
C ALA A 155 -27.08 0.21 -12.80
N VAL A 156 -27.31 -0.18 -11.54
CA VAL A 156 -26.48 0.26 -10.40
C VAL A 156 -25.01 -0.18 -10.54
N ASN A 157 -24.76 -1.33 -11.20
CA ASN A 157 -23.43 -1.89 -11.42
C ASN A 157 -22.75 -1.36 -12.70
N VAL A 158 -23.48 -0.68 -13.58
CA VAL A 158 -22.93 -0.09 -14.81
C VAL A 158 -22.19 1.19 -14.43
N PHE A 159 -20.94 1.34 -14.85
CA PHE A 159 -20.18 2.56 -14.59
C PHE A 159 -19.41 3.00 -15.83
N LEU A 160 -19.79 4.14 -16.42
CA LEU A 160 -19.27 4.61 -17.70
C LEU A 160 -19.48 3.54 -18.79
N THR A 161 -18.39 3.01 -19.35
CA THR A 161 -18.38 1.93 -20.36
C THR A 161 -18.15 0.54 -19.75
N LEU A 162 -18.07 0.44 -18.40
CA LEU A 162 -18.02 -0.83 -17.68
C LEU A 162 -19.45 -1.34 -17.48
N PRO A 163 -19.82 -2.48 -18.10
CA PRO A 163 -21.20 -2.96 -18.08
C PRO A 163 -21.61 -3.53 -16.72
N ASP A 164 -20.65 -4.02 -15.94
CA ASP A 164 -20.88 -4.57 -14.62
C ASP A 164 -19.56 -4.55 -13.81
N LEU A 165 -19.57 -3.91 -12.66
CA LEU A 165 -18.40 -3.79 -11.78
C LEU A 165 -18.09 -5.08 -11.01
N THR A 166 -18.97 -6.09 -11.07
CA THR A 166 -18.77 -7.37 -10.38
C THR A 166 -18.05 -8.42 -11.22
N ILE A 167 -17.93 -8.20 -12.55
CA ILE A 167 -17.26 -9.11 -13.48
C ILE A 167 -15.83 -8.67 -13.79
N SER A 168 -14.99 -9.61 -14.20
CA SER A 168 -13.61 -9.33 -14.57
C SER A 168 -13.47 -8.83 -16.02
N PRO A 169 -12.41 -8.04 -16.34
CA PRO A 169 -12.10 -7.68 -17.71
C PRO A 169 -12.01 -8.87 -18.67
N MET A 170 -11.49 -10.00 -18.20
CA MET A 170 -11.42 -11.23 -18.98
C MET A 170 -12.82 -11.76 -19.35
N GLN A 171 -13.77 -11.70 -18.41
CA GLN A 171 -15.17 -12.07 -18.66
C GLN A 171 -15.85 -11.08 -19.62
N MET A 172 -15.56 -9.77 -19.47
CA MET A 172 -16.06 -8.74 -20.39
C MET A 172 -15.62 -9.01 -21.83
N ILE A 173 -14.35 -9.37 -22.05
CA ILE A 173 -13.83 -9.68 -23.39
C ILE A 173 -14.52 -10.93 -23.97
N LYS A 174 -14.65 -12.00 -23.19
CA LYS A 174 -15.29 -13.25 -23.62
C LYS A 174 -16.75 -13.07 -24.04
N ASN A 175 -17.48 -12.22 -23.33
CA ASN A 175 -18.92 -12.02 -23.49
C ASN A 175 -19.24 -10.63 -24.06
N SER A 176 -18.34 -10.04 -24.83
CA SER A 176 -18.42 -8.63 -25.26
C SER A 176 -19.71 -8.27 -26.04
N GLY A 177 -20.38 -9.26 -26.64
CA GLY A 177 -21.66 -9.07 -27.37
C GLY A 177 -22.90 -8.98 -26.46
N ASP A 178 -22.80 -9.31 -25.16
CA ASP A 178 -23.97 -9.52 -24.28
C ASP A 178 -24.38 -8.30 -23.45
N TYR A 179 -23.64 -7.19 -23.53
CA TYR A 179 -23.75 -6.08 -22.57
C TYR A 179 -24.48 -4.81 -23.05
N GLY A 180 -25.11 -4.84 -24.22
CA GLY A 180 -25.84 -3.66 -24.72
C GLY A 180 -24.96 -2.50 -25.23
N PHE A 181 -23.63 -2.63 -25.15
CA PHE A 181 -22.65 -1.74 -25.77
C PHE A 181 -22.04 -2.39 -27.02
N ALA A 182 -21.48 -1.60 -27.92
CA ALA A 182 -20.73 -2.16 -29.05
C ALA A 182 -19.58 -3.06 -28.51
N PRO A 183 -19.40 -4.29 -29.03
CA PRO A 183 -18.36 -5.22 -28.54
C PRO A 183 -16.96 -4.61 -28.50
N VAL A 184 -16.62 -3.78 -29.49
CA VAL A 184 -15.34 -3.07 -29.56
C VAL A 184 -15.13 -2.13 -28.36
N VAL A 185 -16.17 -1.41 -27.93
CA VAL A 185 -16.11 -0.53 -26.75
C VAL A 185 -15.86 -1.33 -25.48
N ILE A 186 -16.53 -2.47 -25.33
CA ILE A 186 -16.34 -3.37 -24.17
C ILE A 186 -14.90 -3.89 -24.13
N ILE A 187 -14.37 -4.36 -25.27
CA ILE A 187 -13.00 -4.89 -25.36
C ILE A 187 -11.97 -3.80 -25.04
N ILE A 188 -12.13 -2.60 -25.62
CA ILE A 188 -11.23 -1.47 -25.34
C ILE A 188 -11.27 -1.11 -23.85
N THR A 189 -12.45 -1.01 -23.26
CA THR A 189 -12.62 -0.67 -21.85
C THR A 189 -12.01 -1.75 -20.93
N ALA A 190 -12.22 -3.03 -21.27
CA ALA A 190 -11.68 -4.15 -20.53
C ALA A 190 -10.13 -4.20 -20.54
N ILE A 191 -9.50 -3.73 -21.62
CA ILE A 191 -8.04 -3.61 -21.71
C ILE A 191 -7.56 -2.32 -21.03
N LEU A 192 -8.27 -1.22 -21.22
CA LEU A 192 -7.89 0.10 -20.73
C LEU A 192 -7.87 0.16 -19.19
N LEU A 193 -8.82 -0.47 -18.51
CA LEU A 193 -8.93 -0.47 -17.06
C LEU A 193 -7.67 -1.04 -16.36
N PRO A 194 -7.19 -2.26 -16.67
CA PRO A 194 -5.94 -2.79 -16.13
C PRO A 194 -4.72 -1.92 -16.45
N VAL A 195 -4.62 -1.43 -17.69
CA VAL A 195 -3.52 -0.56 -18.13
C VAL A 195 -3.51 0.74 -17.33
N LEU A 196 -4.65 1.42 -17.19
CA LEU A 196 -4.77 2.64 -16.38
C LEU A 196 -4.45 2.37 -14.90
N SER A 197 -4.87 1.21 -14.37
CA SER A 197 -4.54 0.81 -13.01
C SER A 197 -3.02 0.69 -12.83
N GLY A 198 -2.32 0.03 -13.73
CA GLY A 198 -0.86 -0.09 -13.69
C GLY A 198 -0.13 1.27 -13.86
N LEU A 199 -0.60 2.09 -14.81
CA LEU A 199 -0.01 3.41 -15.05
C LEU A 199 -0.18 4.36 -13.86
N THR A 200 -1.36 4.39 -13.24
CA THR A 200 -1.61 5.22 -12.05
C THR A 200 -0.81 4.74 -10.85
N GLN A 201 -0.66 3.43 -10.66
CA GLN A 201 0.21 2.86 -9.63
C GLN A 201 1.68 3.23 -9.87
N TYR A 202 2.18 3.05 -11.09
CA TYR A 202 3.54 3.43 -11.45
C TYR A 202 3.80 4.92 -11.23
N GLY A 203 2.88 5.78 -11.67
CA GLY A 203 2.93 7.23 -11.44
C GLY A 203 2.98 7.58 -9.95
N SER A 204 2.14 6.93 -9.14
CA SER A 204 2.11 7.11 -7.68
C SER A 204 3.45 6.71 -7.03
N ILE A 205 4.06 5.61 -7.46
CA ILE A 205 5.38 5.16 -6.96
C ILE A 205 6.46 6.17 -7.35
N LYS A 206 6.49 6.61 -8.61
CA LYS A 206 7.46 7.60 -9.10
C LYS A 206 7.34 8.94 -8.39
N LEU A 207 6.11 9.40 -8.16
CA LEU A 207 5.86 10.62 -7.39
C LEU A 207 6.37 10.47 -5.94
N SER A 208 6.09 9.33 -5.30
CA SER A 208 6.58 9.05 -3.95
C SER A 208 8.10 9.06 -3.87
N GLN A 209 8.79 8.47 -4.85
CA GLN A 209 10.26 8.47 -4.94
C GLN A 209 10.81 9.89 -5.13
N ALA A 210 10.23 10.66 -6.03
CA ALA A 210 10.65 12.06 -6.28
C ALA A 210 10.47 12.93 -5.02
N ILE A 211 9.36 12.77 -4.31
CA ILE A 211 9.06 13.50 -3.07
C ILE A 211 10.00 13.11 -1.94
N SER A 212 10.29 11.81 -1.79
CA SER A 212 11.18 11.32 -0.73
C SER A 212 12.66 11.59 -0.99
N GLY A 213 13.04 12.09 -2.17
CA GLY A 213 14.44 12.38 -2.49
C GLY A 213 15.35 11.14 -2.48
N GLN A 214 14.80 9.96 -2.59
CA GLN A 214 15.58 8.70 -2.64
C GLN A 214 16.36 8.64 -3.96
N GLN A 215 17.61 9.08 -3.93
CA GLN A 215 18.56 8.78 -4.99
C GLN A 215 19.06 7.33 -4.77
N LEU A 216 18.56 6.43 -5.59
CA LEU A 216 19.00 5.04 -5.61
C LEU A 216 20.33 5.00 -6.36
N ASP A 217 21.43 4.82 -5.63
CA ASP A 217 22.74 4.54 -6.25
C ASP A 217 22.65 3.19 -6.99
N LYS A 218 22.87 3.20 -8.30
CA LYS A 218 22.75 2.02 -9.17
C LYS A 218 23.66 0.86 -8.75
N ASP A 219 24.72 1.18 -8.04
CA ASP A 219 25.71 0.20 -7.57
C ASP A 219 25.30 -0.51 -6.26
N ASN A 220 24.17 -0.10 -5.66
CA ASN A 220 23.68 -0.69 -4.42
C ASN A 220 22.74 -1.88 -4.72
N PRO A 221 23.02 -3.10 -4.26
CA PRO A 221 22.15 -4.26 -4.45
C PRO A 221 20.73 -4.04 -3.93
N MET A 222 20.58 -3.31 -2.83
CA MET A 222 19.28 -2.98 -2.25
C MET A 222 18.49 -1.99 -3.12
N ALA A 223 19.17 -1.05 -3.75
CA ALA A 223 18.59 -0.12 -4.71
C ALA A 223 18.11 -0.84 -5.98
N SER A 224 18.88 -1.81 -6.45
CA SER A 224 18.50 -2.68 -7.57
C SER A 224 17.24 -3.46 -7.26
N THR A 225 17.16 -4.09 -6.08
CA THR A 225 15.96 -4.82 -5.63
C THR A 225 14.73 -3.90 -5.51
N MET A 226 14.89 -2.72 -4.93
CA MET A 226 13.81 -1.73 -4.84
C MET A 226 13.35 -1.27 -6.22
N ASN A 227 14.28 -1.01 -7.15
CA ASN A 227 13.92 -0.58 -8.49
C ASN A 227 13.19 -1.70 -9.26
N THR A 228 13.64 -2.94 -9.14
CA THR A 228 12.95 -4.11 -9.71
C THR A 228 11.53 -4.21 -9.15
N MET A 229 11.37 -4.10 -7.83
CA MET A 229 10.07 -4.17 -7.17
C MET A 229 9.14 -3.03 -7.61
N ASN A 230 9.68 -1.82 -7.80
CA ASN A 230 8.93 -0.65 -8.26
C ASN A 230 8.41 -0.77 -9.71
N VAL A 231 9.02 -1.60 -10.53
CA VAL A 231 8.56 -1.89 -11.90
C VAL A 231 7.69 -3.15 -11.93
N THR A 232 8.13 -4.20 -11.23
CA THR A 232 7.43 -5.50 -11.24
C THR A 232 6.06 -5.41 -10.58
N MET A 233 5.92 -4.62 -9.50
CA MET A 233 4.66 -4.53 -8.76
C MET A 233 3.52 -3.89 -9.58
N PRO A 234 3.70 -2.78 -10.32
CA PRO A 234 2.67 -2.28 -11.24
C PRO A 234 2.33 -3.25 -12.37
N LEU A 235 3.33 -3.94 -12.94
CA LEU A 235 3.08 -4.96 -13.97
C LEU A 235 2.25 -6.12 -13.43
N PHE A 236 2.58 -6.61 -12.24
CA PHE A 236 1.79 -7.62 -11.56
C PHE A 236 0.36 -7.14 -11.29
N SER A 237 0.18 -5.86 -10.91
CA SER A 237 -1.15 -5.26 -10.72
C SER A 237 -1.98 -5.28 -12.01
N VAL A 238 -1.38 -4.96 -13.16
CA VAL A 238 -2.06 -5.05 -14.47
C VAL A 238 -2.59 -6.47 -14.70
N PHE A 239 -1.73 -7.47 -14.51
CA PHE A 239 -2.11 -8.88 -14.68
C PHE A 239 -3.23 -9.30 -13.72
N MET A 240 -3.12 -8.89 -12.45
CA MET A 240 -4.13 -9.20 -11.44
C MET A 240 -5.50 -8.61 -11.79
N VAL A 241 -5.55 -7.35 -12.25
CA VAL A 241 -6.83 -6.66 -12.57
C VAL A 241 -7.57 -7.38 -13.71
N PHE A 242 -6.88 -8.04 -14.65
CA PHE A 242 -7.55 -8.81 -15.70
C PHE A 242 -8.43 -9.95 -15.15
N SER A 243 -8.06 -10.53 -14.02
CA SER A 243 -8.75 -11.66 -13.38
C SER A 243 -9.70 -11.25 -12.26
N LEU A 244 -9.60 -10.01 -11.77
CA LEU A 244 -10.40 -9.51 -10.66
C LEU A 244 -11.62 -8.71 -11.16
N PRO A 245 -12.70 -8.59 -10.36
CA PRO A 245 -13.84 -7.73 -10.68
C PRO A 245 -13.39 -6.31 -11.02
N THR A 246 -14.02 -5.72 -12.05
CA THR A 246 -13.66 -4.37 -12.52
C THR A 246 -13.81 -3.28 -11.46
N GLY A 247 -14.68 -3.49 -10.48
CA GLY A 247 -14.80 -2.62 -9.30
C GLY A 247 -13.51 -2.52 -8.47
N ILE A 248 -12.71 -3.60 -8.41
CA ILE A 248 -11.40 -3.58 -7.75
C ILE A 248 -10.38 -2.79 -8.59
N GLY A 249 -10.43 -2.94 -9.92
CA GLY A 249 -9.62 -2.11 -10.82
C GLY A 249 -9.93 -0.62 -10.67
N LEU A 250 -11.21 -0.26 -10.60
CA LEU A 250 -11.67 1.10 -10.33
C LEU A 250 -11.13 1.61 -8.98
N TYR A 251 -11.28 0.80 -7.92
CA TYR A 251 -10.71 1.13 -6.60
C TYR A 251 -9.19 1.38 -6.68
N TRP A 252 -8.42 0.57 -7.41
CA TRP A 252 -6.98 0.76 -7.53
C TRP A 252 -6.61 2.05 -8.23
N ILE A 253 -7.30 2.42 -9.31
CA ILE A 253 -7.10 3.71 -10.00
C ILE A 253 -7.38 4.87 -9.04
N VAL A 254 -8.57 4.87 -8.43
CA VAL A 254 -8.99 5.94 -7.51
C VAL A 254 -8.03 6.06 -6.32
N SER A 255 -7.64 4.93 -5.72
CA SER A 255 -6.71 4.91 -4.59
C SER A 255 -5.33 5.47 -4.94
N ALA A 256 -4.83 5.18 -6.14
CA ALA A 256 -3.56 5.74 -6.62
C ALA A 256 -3.66 7.26 -6.81
N VAL A 257 -4.74 7.75 -7.42
CA VAL A 257 -4.99 9.19 -7.60
C VAL A 257 -5.11 9.91 -6.25
N VAL A 258 -5.92 9.37 -5.32
CA VAL A 258 -6.09 9.96 -3.98
C VAL A 258 -4.75 10.02 -3.24
N ARG A 259 -3.95 8.96 -3.29
CA ARG A 259 -2.60 8.97 -2.71
C ARG A 259 -1.69 10.00 -3.34
N CYS A 260 -1.70 10.15 -4.67
CA CYS A 260 -0.91 11.18 -5.35
C CYS A 260 -1.29 12.58 -4.85
N VAL A 261 -2.59 12.87 -4.79
CA VAL A 261 -3.09 14.15 -4.29
C VAL A 261 -2.65 14.38 -2.84
N GLN A 262 -2.87 13.40 -1.95
CA GLN A 262 -2.44 13.48 -0.55
C GLN A 262 -0.94 13.69 -0.42
N GLN A 263 -0.12 12.96 -1.19
CA GLN A 263 1.34 13.11 -1.17
C GLN A 263 1.81 14.51 -1.56
N ILE A 264 1.19 15.12 -2.57
CA ILE A 264 1.50 16.49 -3.00
C ILE A 264 1.21 17.49 -1.87
N PHE A 265 0.01 17.41 -1.26
CA PHE A 265 -0.38 18.30 -0.17
C PHE A 265 0.49 18.11 1.07
N ILE A 266 0.72 16.88 1.49
CA ILE A 266 1.55 16.56 2.65
C ILE A 266 3.00 17.02 2.39
N ASN A 267 3.54 16.78 1.21
CA ASN A 267 4.90 17.20 0.88
C ASN A 267 5.03 18.73 0.90
N LYS A 268 4.05 19.45 0.35
CA LYS A 268 4.01 20.93 0.41
C LYS A 268 3.99 21.45 1.85
N HIS A 269 3.34 20.73 2.77
CA HIS A 269 3.34 21.06 4.19
C HIS A 269 4.69 20.69 4.84
N LEU A 270 5.19 19.49 4.58
CA LEU A 270 6.46 19.02 5.16
C LEU A 270 7.69 19.75 4.60
N SER A 271 7.64 20.28 3.38
CA SER A 271 8.76 21.06 2.79
C SER A 271 8.99 22.38 3.50
N LYS A 272 7.97 22.90 4.21
CA LYS A 272 8.09 24.10 5.04
C LYS A 272 8.78 23.84 6.38
N MET A 273 8.85 22.60 6.81
CA MET A 273 9.55 22.21 8.03
C MET A 273 11.03 21.98 7.70
N SER A 274 11.92 22.61 8.47
CA SER A 274 13.35 22.35 8.34
C SER A 274 13.68 20.90 8.75
N VAL A 275 14.77 20.36 8.19
CA VAL A 275 15.27 19.03 8.60
C VAL A 275 15.58 19.04 10.11
N ASP A 276 16.11 20.16 10.59
CA ASP A 276 16.48 20.34 12.02
C ASP A 276 15.26 20.26 12.93
N GLU A 277 14.12 20.84 12.56
CA GLU A 277 12.87 20.72 13.31
C GLU A 277 12.35 19.27 13.39
N ILE A 278 12.53 18.51 12.30
CA ILE A 278 12.14 17.09 12.26
C ILE A 278 13.08 16.27 13.15
N LEU A 279 14.38 16.58 13.13
CA LEU A 279 15.40 15.96 13.98
C LEU A 279 15.15 16.27 15.45
N GLU A 280 14.84 17.51 15.79
CA GLU A 280 14.58 17.92 17.17
C GLU A 280 13.35 17.20 17.77
N LYS A 281 12.27 17.08 17.00
CA LYS A 281 11.09 16.28 17.41
C LYS A 281 11.38 14.78 17.56
N ASN A 282 12.41 14.27 16.90
CA ASN A 282 12.82 12.87 17.02
C ASN A 282 13.96 12.66 18.03
N LYS A 283 14.58 13.72 18.54
CA LYS A 283 15.73 13.67 19.44
C LYS A 283 15.43 12.87 20.72
N GLU A 284 14.29 13.12 21.32
CA GLU A 284 13.81 12.40 22.49
C GLU A 284 13.65 10.90 22.23
N LYS A 285 13.06 10.54 21.06
CA LYS A 285 12.94 9.14 20.61
C LYS A 285 14.28 8.50 20.25
N ALA A 286 15.22 9.30 19.74
CA ALA A 286 16.57 8.81 19.44
C ALA A 286 17.33 8.47 20.74
N GLU A 287 17.19 9.30 21.74
CA GLU A 287 17.83 9.11 23.05
C GLU A 287 17.24 7.90 23.79
N GLU A 288 15.90 7.75 23.80
CA GLU A 288 15.25 6.55 24.33
C GLU A 288 15.74 5.25 23.67
N LYS A 289 15.89 5.25 22.34
CA LYS A 289 16.37 4.07 21.61
C LYS A 289 17.83 3.76 21.92
N ARG A 290 18.65 4.80 22.08
CA ARG A 290 20.05 4.66 22.45
C ARG A 290 20.22 4.04 23.83
N VAL A 291 19.42 4.52 24.79
CA VAL A 291 19.39 3.98 26.18
C VAL A 291 18.93 2.52 26.18
N LYS A 292 17.78 2.21 25.53
CA LYS A 292 17.26 0.85 25.45
C LYS A 292 18.24 -0.14 24.78
N ARG A 293 19.03 0.34 23.82
CA ARG A 293 20.06 -0.47 23.19
C ARG A 293 21.25 -0.71 24.10
N GLY A 294 21.70 0.31 24.84
CA GLY A 294 22.71 0.17 25.88
C GLY A 294 22.34 -0.89 26.90
N GLU A 295 21.15 -0.78 27.47
CA GLU A 295 20.60 -1.75 28.43
C GLU A 295 20.49 -3.17 27.84
N LYS A 296 20.09 -3.30 26.57
CA LYS A 296 20.02 -4.62 25.90
C LYS A 296 21.39 -5.23 25.73
N ASN A 297 22.41 -4.44 25.33
CA ASN A 297 23.77 -4.93 25.16
C ASN A 297 24.39 -5.33 26.50
N GLU A 298 24.16 -4.58 27.56
CA GLU A 298 24.57 -4.94 28.93
C GLU A 298 23.93 -6.26 29.41
N ARG A 299 22.63 -6.45 29.15
CA ARG A 299 21.93 -7.70 29.46
C ARG A 299 22.49 -8.90 28.70
N ILE A 300 22.78 -8.75 27.42
CA ILE A 300 23.38 -9.80 26.59
C ILE A 300 24.79 -10.14 27.10
N ALA A 301 25.60 -9.14 27.43
CA ALA A 301 26.92 -9.34 28.01
C ALA A 301 26.86 -10.06 29.36
N ALA A 302 25.94 -9.67 30.22
CA ALA A 302 25.72 -10.33 31.51
C ALA A 302 25.25 -11.80 31.37
N MET A 303 24.34 -12.09 30.43
CA MET A 303 23.93 -13.46 30.13
C MET A 303 25.08 -14.30 29.56
N ALA A 304 25.91 -13.75 28.69
CA ALA A 304 27.09 -14.43 28.15
C ALA A 304 28.10 -14.77 29.26
N GLN A 305 28.31 -13.87 30.23
CA GLN A 305 29.17 -14.12 31.39
C GLN A 305 28.59 -15.18 32.34
N MET A 306 27.25 -15.21 32.52
CA MET A 306 26.61 -16.25 33.32
C MET A 306 26.73 -17.64 32.67
N ASN A 307 26.54 -17.72 31.34
CA ASN A 307 26.68 -18.99 30.61
C ASN A 307 28.12 -19.53 30.64
N THR A 308 29.12 -18.66 30.54
CA THR A 308 30.54 -19.07 30.69
C THR A 308 30.89 -19.53 32.10
N LYS A 309 30.26 -18.94 33.14
CA LYS A 309 30.44 -19.40 34.53
C LYS A 309 29.76 -20.76 34.80
N ASN A 310 28.67 -21.09 34.13
CA ASN A 310 27.96 -22.36 34.30
C ASN A 310 28.57 -23.51 33.47
N MET A 311 29.50 -23.24 32.59
CA MET A 311 30.22 -24.24 31.76
C MET A 311 31.59 -24.62 32.31
N ASN A 312 32.08 -23.93 33.35
CA ASN A 312 33.28 -24.26 34.15
C ASN A 312 32.89 -24.81 35.53
#